data_4dfcfb6347cf956f289c5822b85494a2
#
_entry.id   4dfcfb6347cf956f289c5822b85494a2
#
_cell.length_a   1.000
_cell.length_b   1.000
_cell.length_c   1.000
_cell.angle_alpha   90.00
_cell.angle_beta   90.00
_cell.angle_gamma   90.00
#
_symmetry.space_group_name_H-M   'P 1'
#
loop_
_entity.id
_entity.type
_entity.pdbx_description
1 polymer ?
#
loop_
_entity_poly.entity_id
_entity_poly.type
_entity_poly.pdbx_seq_one_letter_code
_entity_poly.pdbx_strand_id
1 'polypeptide(L)'
;MKTKNWVLTTLALFIAAISFATETPKMNIVADDNSRILVSFESATACPVEITITNDDGVVMHNWRTESPQNAVKQLLNLSELERGIYNVTLNYGGTSMNRKLNITRNEIKVGPPVKLYEPYFSFKNDRLNVSFLNVANKNVFLNVYKDGEHYNGFTLGKNLDIQKCIDFSTAGKGKYEVVLTDYFKEHHYTVTK
;
A
#
# COMPACT_ATOMS: atom_id res chain seq x y z
N MET A 1 16.97 -57.36 -9.04
CA MET A 1 15.82 -56.50 -8.67
C MET A 1 16.10 -55.64 -7.44
N LYS A 2 17.18 -54.83 -7.37
CA LYS A 2 17.51 -53.97 -6.21
C LYS A 2 17.70 -52.51 -6.55
N THR A 3 17.59 -52.11 -7.79
CA THR A 3 17.84 -50.71 -8.24
C THR A 3 16.57 -49.86 -8.33
N LYS A 4 15.36 -50.43 -8.22
CA LYS A 4 14.08 -49.72 -8.41
C LYS A 4 13.66 -48.93 -7.18
N ASN A 5 14.11 -49.27 -5.98
CA ASN A 5 13.75 -48.62 -4.73
C ASN A 5 14.58 -47.37 -4.40
N TRP A 6 15.77 -47.22 -4.97
CA TRP A 6 16.62 -46.05 -4.74
C TRP A 6 16.18 -44.82 -5.51
N VAL A 7 15.55 -44.99 -6.67
CA VAL A 7 15.04 -43.88 -7.49
C VAL A 7 13.81 -43.23 -6.85
N LEU A 8 12.96 -44.05 -6.20
CA LEU A 8 11.78 -43.55 -5.50
C LEU A 8 12.14 -42.77 -4.22
N THR A 9 13.21 -43.13 -3.52
CA THR A 9 13.66 -42.46 -2.28
C THR A 9 14.32 -41.12 -2.58
N THR A 10 15.06 -41.00 -3.69
CA THR A 10 15.66 -39.72 -4.12
C THR A 10 14.61 -38.73 -4.64
N LEU A 11 13.54 -39.21 -5.27
CA LEU A 11 12.46 -38.32 -5.75
C LEU A 11 11.63 -37.74 -4.57
N ALA A 12 11.42 -38.52 -3.51
CA ALA A 12 10.69 -38.06 -2.31
C ALA A 12 11.47 -37.00 -1.50
N LEU A 13 12.79 -37.04 -1.53
CA LEU A 13 13.66 -36.03 -0.86
C LEU A 13 13.68 -34.68 -1.58
N PHE A 14 13.45 -34.65 -2.90
CA PHE A 14 13.42 -33.40 -3.66
C PHE A 14 12.10 -32.62 -3.51
N ILE A 15 11.01 -33.25 -3.14
CA ILE A 15 9.71 -32.60 -2.97
C ILE A 15 9.57 -31.93 -1.61
N ALA A 16 10.37 -32.32 -0.60
CA ALA A 16 10.32 -31.74 0.74
C ALA A 16 11.04 -30.36 0.87
N ALA A 17 11.72 -29.88 -0.17
CA ALA A 17 12.57 -28.70 -0.10
C ALA A 17 11.91 -27.39 -0.60
N ILE A 18 10.63 -27.39 -0.98
CA ILE A 18 9.98 -26.19 -1.58
C ILE A 18 8.79 -25.68 -0.74
N SER A 19 8.78 -25.93 0.56
CA SER A 19 7.85 -25.23 1.44
C SER A 19 8.55 -24.06 2.13
N PHE A 20 9.01 -23.08 1.36
CA PHE A 20 9.18 -21.74 1.91
C PHE A 20 7.76 -21.18 2.13
N ALA A 21 7.21 -21.42 3.31
CA ALA A 21 6.08 -20.62 3.77
C ALA A 21 6.59 -19.16 3.80
N THR A 22 6.29 -18.39 2.76
CA THR A 22 6.46 -16.93 2.79
C THR A 22 5.49 -16.45 3.86
N GLU A 23 6.02 -16.25 5.08
CA GLU A 23 5.23 -15.65 6.15
C GLU A 23 4.75 -14.29 5.66
N THR A 24 3.43 -14.16 5.55
CA THR A 24 2.82 -12.88 5.19
C THR A 24 3.14 -11.86 6.27
N PRO A 25 3.65 -10.68 5.91
CA PRO A 25 3.91 -9.62 6.86
C PRO A 25 2.69 -9.34 7.73
N LYS A 26 2.91 -9.17 9.03
CA LYS A 26 1.85 -8.97 10.02
C LYS A 26 1.91 -7.57 10.58
N MET A 27 0.80 -6.85 10.53
CA MET A 27 0.59 -5.59 11.22
C MET A 27 -0.43 -5.79 12.33
N ASN A 28 -0.06 -5.48 13.57
CA ASN A 28 -1.00 -5.45 14.67
C ASN A 28 -1.03 -4.06 15.32
N ILE A 29 -2.22 -3.65 15.78
CA ILE A 29 -2.42 -2.42 16.54
C ILE A 29 -3.20 -2.78 17.79
N VAL A 30 -2.65 -2.41 18.94
CA VAL A 30 -3.29 -2.54 20.24
C VAL A 30 -3.49 -1.14 20.81
N ALA A 31 -4.72 -0.79 21.13
CA ALA A 31 -5.05 0.46 21.81
C ALA A 31 -4.96 0.27 23.33
N ASP A 32 -4.53 1.30 24.04
CA ASP A 32 -4.56 1.35 25.51
C ASP A 32 -5.57 2.40 26.02
N ASP A 33 -5.84 2.38 27.32
CA ASP A 33 -6.81 3.29 27.97
C ASP A 33 -6.31 4.74 28.06
N ASN A 34 -5.05 5.02 27.68
CA ASN A 34 -4.42 6.33 27.77
C ASN A 34 -4.37 7.07 26.41
N SER A 35 -5.30 6.80 25.53
CA SER A 35 -5.32 7.37 24.16
C SER A 35 -4.03 7.09 23.38
N ARG A 36 -3.41 5.93 23.58
CA ARG A 36 -2.20 5.51 22.85
C ARG A 36 -2.48 4.23 22.09
N ILE A 37 -1.75 4.05 21.01
CA ILE A 37 -1.74 2.79 20.26
C ILE A 37 -0.31 2.26 20.18
N LEU A 38 -0.15 0.95 20.35
CA LEU A 38 1.08 0.23 20.02
C LEU A 38 0.90 -0.39 18.63
N VAL A 39 1.64 0.12 17.66
CA VAL A 39 1.73 -0.47 16.31
C VAL A 39 2.90 -1.44 16.31
N SER A 40 2.64 -2.71 15.98
CA SER A 40 3.67 -3.72 15.80
C SER A 40 3.64 -4.27 14.37
N PHE A 41 4.82 -4.50 13.83
CA PHE A 41 5.04 -5.05 12.50
C PHE A 41 6.13 -6.11 12.55
N GLU A 42 5.93 -7.19 11.79
CA GLU A 42 6.91 -8.25 11.60
C GLU A 42 6.91 -8.70 10.13
N SER A 43 8.10 -8.92 9.59
CA SER A 43 8.34 -9.39 8.21
C SER A 43 9.53 -10.33 8.17
N ALA A 44 9.53 -11.28 7.25
CA ALA A 44 10.66 -12.18 7.03
C ALA A 44 11.91 -11.46 6.51
N THR A 45 11.74 -10.32 5.83
CA THR A 45 12.83 -9.56 5.23
C THR A 45 12.89 -8.16 5.83
N ALA A 46 14.10 -7.70 6.19
CA ALA A 46 14.31 -6.34 6.66
C ALA A 46 14.04 -5.34 5.52
N CYS A 47 13.24 -4.32 5.82
CA CYS A 47 12.90 -3.25 4.88
C CYS A 47 12.70 -1.92 5.63
N PRO A 48 12.76 -0.77 4.93
CA PRO A 48 12.31 0.49 5.51
C PRO A 48 10.82 0.39 5.89
N VAL A 49 10.48 0.88 7.07
CA VAL A 49 9.11 0.89 7.59
C VAL A 49 8.70 2.34 7.87
N GLU A 50 7.53 2.70 7.38
CA GLU A 50 6.93 4.00 7.65
C GLU A 50 5.50 3.79 8.18
N ILE A 51 5.13 4.54 9.22
CA ILE A 51 3.79 4.55 9.80
C ILE A 51 3.25 5.96 9.66
N THR A 52 2.12 6.09 8.95
CA THR A 52 1.42 7.35 8.76
C THR A 52 0.02 7.26 9.35
N ILE A 53 -0.42 8.28 10.08
CA ILE A 53 -1.80 8.43 10.52
C ILE A 53 -2.42 9.58 9.76
N THR A 54 -3.53 9.31 9.05
CA THR A 54 -4.31 10.34 8.37
C THR A 54 -5.72 10.41 8.94
N ASN A 55 -6.35 11.59 8.88
CA ASN A 55 -7.79 11.72 9.14
C ASN A 55 -8.61 11.19 7.94
N ASP A 56 -9.94 11.26 8.00
CA ASP A 56 -10.84 10.78 6.93
C ASP A 56 -10.77 11.67 5.66
N ASP A 57 -10.22 12.87 5.75
CA ASP A 57 -9.97 13.77 4.62
C ASP A 57 -8.59 13.54 3.97
N GLY A 58 -7.79 12.60 4.48
CA GLY A 58 -6.45 12.28 4.00
C GLY A 58 -5.34 13.20 4.53
N VAL A 59 -5.65 14.12 5.46
CA VAL A 59 -4.64 14.98 6.07
C VAL A 59 -3.75 14.17 7.00
N VAL A 60 -2.42 14.31 6.83
CA VAL A 60 -1.44 13.61 7.69
C VAL A 60 -1.40 14.26 9.07
N MET A 61 -1.74 13.48 10.08
CA MET A 61 -1.73 13.87 11.49
C MET A 61 -0.44 13.44 12.19
N HIS A 62 0.16 12.33 11.74
CA HIS A 62 1.40 11.79 12.29
C HIS A 62 2.15 11.01 11.22
N ASN A 63 3.49 11.14 11.19
CA ASN A 63 4.37 10.34 10.35
C ASN A 63 5.58 9.90 11.17
N TRP A 64 5.91 8.63 11.09
CA TRP A 64 7.09 8.03 11.70
C TRP A 64 7.71 7.02 10.75
N ARG A 65 9.05 6.96 10.70
CA ARG A 65 9.78 6.02 9.86
C ARG A 65 11.03 5.50 10.54
N THR A 66 11.47 4.31 10.13
CA THR A 66 12.76 3.77 10.57
C THR A 66 13.91 4.48 9.85
N GLU A 67 15.02 4.68 10.55
CA GLU A 67 16.27 5.21 9.95
C GLU A 67 16.98 4.16 9.08
N SER A 68 16.81 2.88 9.40
CA SER A 68 17.41 1.75 8.69
C SER A 68 16.39 0.63 8.48
N PRO A 69 16.62 -0.29 7.51
CA PRO A 69 15.75 -1.44 7.30
C PRO A 69 15.59 -2.29 8.56
N GLN A 70 14.35 -2.66 8.89
CA GLN A 70 13.97 -3.48 10.05
C GLN A 70 13.06 -4.62 9.60
N ASN A 71 13.17 -5.77 10.26
CA ASN A 71 12.24 -6.89 10.09
C ASN A 71 11.17 -6.96 11.17
N ALA A 72 11.36 -6.23 12.26
CA ALA A 72 10.37 -6.08 13.32
C ALA A 72 10.40 -4.65 13.86
N VAL A 73 9.21 -4.07 14.08
CA VAL A 73 9.02 -2.73 14.63
C VAL A 73 7.94 -2.78 15.69
N LYS A 74 8.15 -2.04 16.78
CA LYS A 74 7.14 -1.75 17.80
C LYS A 74 7.19 -0.26 18.09
N GLN A 75 6.15 0.46 17.69
CA GLN A 75 6.07 1.91 17.87
C GLN A 75 4.85 2.27 18.69
N LEU A 76 5.07 2.95 19.82
CA LEU A 76 4.02 3.52 20.64
C LEU A 76 3.72 4.94 20.11
N LEU A 77 2.46 5.19 19.78
CA LEU A 77 1.98 6.47 19.28
C LEU A 77 0.97 7.06 20.26
N ASN A 78 1.15 8.34 20.61
CA ASN A 78 0.22 9.09 21.44
C ASN A 78 -0.81 9.79 20.54
N LEU A 79 -2.09 9.52 20.78
CA LEU A 79 -3.22 10.06 20.02
C LEU A 79 -4.07 11.04 20.85
N SER A 80 -3.57 11.49 22.03
CA SER A 80 -4.33 12.38 22.92
C SER A 80 -4.69 13.72 22.33
N GLU A 81 -3.93 14.18 21.32
CA GLU A 81 -4.17 15.43 20.60
C GLU A 81 -5.13 15.27 19.43
N LEU A 82 -5.49 14.03 19.07
CA LEU A 82 -6.43 13.78 17.99
C LEU A 82 -7.87 13.93 18.47
N GLU A 83 -8.67 14.61 17.68
CA GLU A 83 -10.10 14.72 17.91
C GLU A 83 -10.82 13.38 17.72
N ARG A 84 -12.06 13.30 18.17
CA ARG A 84 -12.91 12.13 17.90
C ARG A 84 -13.20 12.04 16.41
N GLY A 85 -13.11 10.83 15.87
CA GLY A 85 -13.31 10.66 14.44
C GLY A 85 -12.71 9.35 13.92
N ILE A 86 -12.70 9.26 12.59
CA ILE A 86 -12.14 8.15 11.87
C ILE A 86 -10.76 8.54 11.37
N TYR A 87 -9.80 7.64 11.59
CA TYR A 87 -8.42 7.78 11.15
C TYR A 87 -7.96 6.51 10.45
N ASN A 88 -6.96 6.65 9.59
CA ASN A 88 -6.30 5.55 8.91
C ASN A 88 -4.86 5.46 9.41
N VAL A 89 -4.46 4.30 9.93
CA VAL A 89 -3.06 3.98 10.21
C VAL A 89 -2.55 3.16 9.05
N THR A 90 -1.69 3.77 8.25
CA THR A 90 -1.06 3.12 7.09
C THR A 90 0.39 2.78 7.44
N LEU A 91 0.75 1.53 7.23
CA LEU A 91 2.10 1.01 7.37
C LEU A 91 2.64 0.70 5.97
N ASN A 92 3.70 1.40 5.57
CA ASN A 92 4.43 1.18 4.32
C ASN A 92 5.69 0.36 4.60
N TYR A 93 5.92 -0.71 3.84
CA TYR A 93 7.07 -1.60 3.97
C TYR A 93 7.37 -2.31 2.65
N GLY A 94 8.63 -2.40 2.26
CA GLY A 94 9.09 -3.19 1.11
C GLY A 94 8.27 -2.99 -0.19
N GLY A 95 7.80 -1.76 -0.48
CA GLY A 95 6.95 -1.46 -1.63
C GLY A 95 5.49 -1.92 -1.51
N THR A 96 5.07 -2.34 -0.31
CA THR A 96 3.70 -2.76 -0.01
C THR A 96 3.16 -1.91 1.13
N SER A 97 1.84 -1.75 1.20
CA SER A 97 1.19 -0.99 2.27
C SER A 97 0.05 -1.79 2.92
N MET A 98 -0.10 -1.62 4.21
CA MET A 98 -1.25 -2.13 4.97
C MET A 98 -1.91 -0.99 5.72
N ASN A 99 -3.23 -1.00 5.77
CA ASN A 99 -4.01 0.00 6.50
C ASN A 99 -4.86 -0.66 7.59
N ARG A 100 -5.02 0.03 8.71
CA ARG A 100 -6.05 -0.27 9.70
C ARG A 100 -6.78 1.02 10.07
N LYS A 101 -8.10 0.97 10.01
CA LYS A 101 -8.95 2.08 10.42
C LYS A 101 -9.03 2.16 11.94
N LEU A 102 -8.88 3.36 12.48
CA LEU A 102 -9.17 3.66 13.88
C LEU A 102 -10.46 4.45 13.96
N ASN A 103 -11.29 4.14 14.94
CA ASN A 103 -12.42 4.98 15.33
C ASN A 103 -12.17 5.45 16.77
N ILE A 104 -11.80 6.73 16.91
CA ILE A 104 -11.54 7.37 18.20
C ILE A 104 -12.86 7.93 18.72
N THR A 105 -13.33 7.38 19.82
CA THR A 105 -14.53 7.83 20.53
C THR A 105 -14.16 8.46 21.88
N ARG A 106 -15.16 8.87 22.67
CA ARG A 106 -14.92 9.42 24.02
C ARG A 106 -14.30 8.41 24.96
N ASN A 107 -14.65 7.14 24.80
CA ASN A 107 -14.37 6.11 25.82
C ASN A 107 -13.36 5.05 25.35
N GLU A 108 -13.12 4.95 24.05
CA GLU A 108 -12.30 3.88 23.50
C GLU A 108 -11.76 4.23 22.09
N ILE A 109 -10.69 3.55 21.72
CA ILE A 109 -10.16 3.50 20.36
C ILE A 109 -10.48 2.12 19.78
N LYS A 110 -11.37 2.07 18.78
CA LYS A 110 -11.67 0.82 18.06
C LYS A 110 -10.75 0.67 16.88
N VAL A 111 -10.11 -0.49 16.77
CA VAL A 111 -9.19 -0.83 15.69
C VAL A 111 -9.89 -1.77 14.71
N GLY A 112 -10.01 -1.35 13.45
CA GLY A 112 -10.59 -2.16 12.38
C GLY A 112 -9.67 -3.30 11.92
N PRO A 113 -10.14 -4.17 11.01
CA PRO A 113 -9.34 -5.23 10.43
C PRO A 113 -8.20 -4.66 9.55
N PRO A 114 -7.10 -5.39 9.36
CA PRO A 114 -6.07 -5.00 8.42
C PRO A 114 -6.56 -5.10 6.98
N VAL A 115 -6.24 -4.09 6.17
CA VAL A 115 -6.53 -4.04 4.74
C VAL A 115 -5.21 -3.87 3.99
N LYS A 116 -4.88 -4.81 3.11
CA LYS A 116 -3.72 -4.68 2.23
C LYS A 116 -4.03 -3.66 1.14
N LEU A 117 -3.15 -2.68 0.97
CA LEU A 117 -3.22 -1.71 -0.11
C LEU A 117 -2.39 -2.19 -1.29
N TYR A 118 -2.79 -1.81 -2.48
CA TYR A 118 -2.15 -2.21 -3.71
C TYR A 118 -1.64 -0.97 -4.46
N GLU A 119 -0.47 -1.09 -5.05
CA GLU A 119 0.06 -0.05 -5.93
C GLU A 119 -0.60 -0.15 -7.31
N PRO A 120 -0.91 0.97 -7.97
CA PRO A 120 -1.35 0.94 -9.36
C PRO A 120 -0.22 0.47 -10.27
N TYR A 121 -0.58 -0.30 -11.26
CA TYR A 121 0.33 -0.66 -12.34
C TYR A 121 0.19 0.34 -13.49
N PHE A 122 1.31 0.94 -13.89
CA PHE A 122 1.40 1.84 -15.02
C PHE A 122 2.26 1.22 -16.11
N SER A 123 1.81 1.31 -17.37
CA SER A 123 2.56 0.84 -18.53
C SER A 123 2.40 1.80 -19.69
N PHE A 124 3.47 2.51 -20.05
CA PHE A 124 3.49 3.40 -21.20
C PHE A 124 4.19 2.72 -22.38
N LYS A 125 3.44 2.53 -23.47
CA LYS A 125 3.93 1.93 -24.73
C LYS A 125 3.14 2.45 -25.92
N ASN A 126 3.82 2.75 -27.02
CA ASN A 126 3.20 3.21 -28.28
C ASN A 126 2.26 4.41 -28.05
N ASP A 127 2.72 5.42 -27.33
CA ASP A 127 1.96 6.63 -26.96
C ASP A 127 0.67 6.35 -26.18
N ARG A 128 0.54 5.19 -25.57
CA ARG A 128 -0.59 4.82 -24.70
C ARG A 128 -0.13 4.50 -23.30
N LEU A 129 -0.74 5.14 -22.32
CA LEU A 129 -0.57 4.82 -20.92
C LEU A 129 -1.75 3.95 -20.47
N ASN A 130 -1.44 2.72 -20.10
CA ASN A 130 -2.40 1.84 -19.44
C ASN A 130 -2.19 1.91 -17.92
N VAL A 131 -3.28 2.09 -17.20
CA VAL A 131 -3.31 2.13 -15.74
C VAL A 131 -4.25 1.03 -15.27
N SER A 132 -3.78 0.20 -14.34
CA SER A 132 -4.59 -0.81 -13.66
C SER A 132 -4.42 -0.66 -12.15
N PHE A 133 -5.53 -0.61 -11.41
CA PHE A 133 -5.52 -0.38 -9.98
C PHE A 133 -6.62 -1.17 -9.27
N LEU A 134 -6.27 -1.83 -8.16
CA LEU A 134 -7.21 -2.52 -7.28
C LEU A 134 -7.63 -1.59 -6.14
N ASN A 135 -8.80 -0.96 -6.29
CA ASN A 135 -9.37 0.00 -5.35
C ASN A 135 -10.09 -0.69 -4.19
N VAL A 136 -9.34 -1.21 -3.23
CA VAL A 136 -9.89 -1.94 -2.06
C VAL A 136 -10.74 -1.07 -1.14
N ALA A 137 -10.58 0.25 -1.19
CA ALA A 137 -11.38 1.19 -0.41
C ALA A 137 -12.81 1.35 -0.95
N ASN A 138 -13.05 1.03 -2.23
CA ASN A 138 -14.29 1.32 -2.96
C ASN A 138 -14.70 2.81 -2.84
N LYS A 139 -13.71 3.70 -2.82
CA LYS A 139 -13.86 5.17 -2.80
C LYS A 139 -13.53 5.75 -4.17
N ASN A 140 -13.85 7.03 -4.37
CA ASN A 140 -13.50 7.69 -5.62
C ASN A 140 -11.98 7.68 -5.83
N VAL A 141 -11.60 7.35 -7.06
CA VAL A 141 -10.21 7.42 -7.53
C VAL A 141 -10.16 8.46 -8.64
N PHE A 142 -9.13 9.30 -8.60
CA PHE A 142 -8.89 10.35 -9.57
C PHE A 142 -7.54 10.10 -10.24
N LEU A 143 -7.44 10.52 -11.49
CA LEU A 143 -6.18 10.48 -12.22
C LEU A 143 -5.99 11.83 -12.91
N ASN A 144 -4.91 12.50 -12.56
CA ASN A 144 -4.53 13.78 -13.14
C ASN A 144 -3.21 13.63 -13.90
N VAL A 145 -3.11 14.36 -15.01
CA VAL A 145 -1.91 14.45 -15.84
C VAL A 145 -1.44 15.90 -15.82
N TYR A 146 -0.18 16.09 -15.54
CA TYR A 146 0.47 17.40 -15.55
C TYR A 146 1.58 17.41 -16.60
N LYS A 147 1.79 18.54 -17.23
CA LYS A 147 2.93 18.80 -18.11
C LYS A 147 3.67 20.04 -17.59
N ASP A 148 4.95 19.90 -17.32
CA ASP A 148 5.79 21.00 -16.83
C ASP A 148 5.22 21.69 -15.55
N GLY A 149 4.51 20.89 -14.71
CA GLY A 149 3.85 21.37 -13.48
C GLY A 149 2.43 21.95 -13.68
N GLU A 150 1.98 22.14 -14.90
CA GLU A 150 0.64 22.63 -15.23
C GLU A 150 -0.33 21.45 -15.46
N HIS A 151 -1.57 21.59 -14.98
CA HIS A 151 -2.60 20.59 -15.20
C HIS A 151 -2.94 20.45 -16.67
N TYR A 152 -2.72 19.26 -17.24
CA TYR A 152 -2.93 18.96 -18.65
C TYR A 152 -4.28 18.27 -18.90
N ASN A 153 -4.61 17.26 -18.09
CA ASN A 153 -5.88 16.52 -18.21
C ASN A 153 -6.22 15.82 -16.88
N GLY A 154 -7.51 15.51 -16.68
CA GLY A 154 -7.96 14.83 -15.45
C GLY A 154 -9.15 13.90 -15.69
N PHE A 155 -9.23 12.83 -14.90
CA PHE A 155 -10.27 11.79 -14.99
C PHE A 155 -10.76 11.40 -13.62
N THR A 156 -12.08 11.30 -13.46
CA THR A 156 -12.69 10.60 -12.33
C THR A 156 -12.86 9.13 -12.73
N LEU A 157 -12.10 8.24 -12.09
CA LEU A 157 -12.10 6.80 -12.41
C LEU A 157 -13.21 6.04 -11.69
N GLY A 158 -13.87 6.67 -10.71
CA GLY A 158 -15.00 6.10 -9.97
C GLY A 158 -14.59 5.27 -8.75
N LYS A 159 -15.50 4.38 -8.31
CA LYS A 159 -15.39 3.63 -7.05
C LYS A 159 -15.25 2.12 -7.24
N ASN A 160 -15.18 1.65 -8.48
CA ASN A 160 -15.11 0.22 -8.76
C ASN A 160 -13.87 -0.40 -8.11
N LEU A 161 -13.98 -1.66 -7.71
CA LEU A 161 -12.87 -2.43 -7.13
C LEU A 161 -11.73 -2.59 -8.14
N ASP A 162 -12.07 -2.95 -9.39
CA ASP A 162 -11.11 -3.02 -10.50
C ASP A 162 -11.25 -1.77 -11.36
N ILE A 163 -10.17 -1.01 -11.43
CA ILE A 163 -10.07 0.21 -12.22
C ILE A 163 -9.04 -0.01 -13.32
N GLN A 164 -9.49 0.20 -14.57
CA GLN A 164 -8.62 0.16 -15.73
C GLN A 164 -8.86 1.40 -16.58
N LYS A 165 -7.78 2.06 -16.99
CA LYS A 165 -7.81 3.26 -17.81
C LYS A 165 -6.69 3.23 -18.83
N CYS A 166 -7.04 3.51 -20.09
CA CYS A 166 -6.08 3.80 -21.15
C CYS A 166 -6.15 5.30 -21.49
N ILE A 167 -4.99 5.95 -21.54
CA ILE A 167 -4.85 7.35 -21.94
C ILE A 167 -4.00 7.39 -23.22
N ASP A 168 -4.53 8.03 -24.23
CA ASP A 168 -3.86 8.20 -25.51
C ASP A 168 -3.07 9.52 -25.52
N PHE A 169 -1.76 9.42 -25.70
CA PHE A 169 -0.83 10.54 -25.82
C PHE A 169 -0.43 10.80 -27.28
N SER A 170 -1.02 10.12 -28.29
CA SER A 170 -0.60 10.24 -29.70
C SER A 170 -0.60 11.70 -30.20
N THR A 171 -1.58 12.48 -29.78
CA THR A 171 -1.72 13.90 -30.12
C THR A 171 -1.03 14.85 -29.15
N ALA A 172 -0.51 14.34 -28.02
CA ALA A 172 0.19 15.15 -27.04
C ALA A 172 1.57 15.59 -27.56
N GLY A 173 2.01 16.79 -27.26
CA GLY A 173 3.33 17.29 -27.64
C GLY A 173 4.46 16.52 -26.94
N LYS A 174 5.66 16.54 -27.51
CA LYS A 174 6.85 15.98 -26.83
C LYS A 174 7.09 16.65 -25.49
N GLY A 175 7.57 15.89 -24.51
CA GLY A 175 7.89 16.40 -23.20
C GLY A 175 7.74 15.36 -22.10
N LYS A 176 7.93 15.82 -20.87
CA LYS A 176 7.77 15.03 -19.65
C LYS A 176 6.41 15.32 -19.04
N TYR A 177 5.67 14.26 -18.78
CA TYR A 177 4.36 14.33 -18.13
C TYR A 177 4.43 13.61 -16.78
N GLU A 178 3.84 14.21 -15.77
CA GLU A 178 3.59 13.57 -14.49
C GLU A 178 2.15 13.10 -14.43
N VAL A 179 1.94 11.84 -14.14
CA VAL A 179 0.63 11.21 -13.95
C VAL A 179 0.45 10.89 -12.49
N VAL A 180 -0.59 11.44 -11.87
CA VAL A 180 -0.89 11.27 -10.45
C VAL A 180 -2.23 10.55 -10.34
N LEU A 181 -2.21 9.33 -9.80
CA LEU A 181 -3.41 8.62 -9.40
C LEU A 181 -3.61 8.85 -7.91
N THR A 182 -4.73 9.45 -7.54
CA THR A 182 -5.11 9.73 -6.14
C THR A 182 -6.20 8.75 -5.73
N ASP A 183 -5.93 7.91 -4.74
CA ASP A 183 -6.91 7.06 -4.10
C ASP A 183 -7.32 7.62 -2.72
N TYR A 184 -8.10 6.86 -1.94
CA TYR A 184 -8.53 7.24 -0.60
C TYR A 184 -7.38 7.36 0.42
N PHE A 185 -6.25 6.66 0.18
CA PHE A 185 -5.16 6.55 1.14
C PHE A 185 -3.96 7.44 0.78
N LYS A 186 -3.64 7.58 -0.51
CA LYS A 186 -2.44 8.29 -0.96
C LYS A 186 -2.48 8.67 -2.45
N GLU A 187 -1.45 9.37 -2.85
CA GLU A 187 -1.13 9.65 -4.25
C GLU A 187 -0.04 8.69 -4.76
N HIS A 188 -0.18 8.32 -6.02
CA HIS A 188 0.76 7.46 -6.75
C HIS A 188 1.23 8.21 -7.98
N HIS A 189 2.54 8.40 -8.09
CA HIS A 189 3.16 9.19 -9.14
C HIS A 189 3.82 8.31 -10.19
N TYR A 190 3.62 8.65 -11.46
CA TYR A 190 4.27 8.00 -12.59
C TYR A 190 4.69 9.03 -13.62
N THR A 191 5.90 8.86 -14.18
CA THR A 191 6.41 9.77 -15.22
C THR A 191 6.32 9.13 -16.59
N VAL A 192 5.71 9.86 -17.54
CA VAL A 192 5.70 9.54 -18.96
C VAL A 192 6.63 10.50 -19.69
N THR A 193 7.51 9.96 -20.52
CA THR A 193 8.35 10.77 -21.44
C THR A 193 7.93 10.42 -22.89
N LYS A 194 7.49 11.45 -23.60
CA LYS A 194 7.10 11.35 -25.02
C LYS A 194 8.11 11.98 -25.96
#